data_35dd10211220264ec2c5a9e20587b037
#
_entry.id   35dd10211220264ec2c5a9e20587b037
#
_cell.length_a   1.000
_cell.length_b   1.000
_cell.length_c   1.000
_cell.angle_alpha   90.00
_cell.angle_beta   90.00
_cell.angle_gamma   90.00
#
_symmetry.space_group_name_H-M   'P 1'
#
loop_
_entity.id
_entity.type
_entity.pdbx_description
1 polymer ?
#
loop_
_entity_poly.entity_id
_entity_poly.type
_entity_poly.pdbx_seq_one_letter_code
_entity_poly.pdbx_strand_id
1 'polypeptide(L)'
;LLDWSEEDGRHSGLGLIAGGVVPVPSQAVDGSRARKVPHIGWNALRFPPHRSHGDRTCLAQTRQGEYFYFVHSYMVIPEDPAAVLAQSEYEGLALNAAIALGSIIGLQFHPERSGPEGLKILERFVRN
;
A
#
# COMPACT_ATOMS: atom_id res chain seq x y z
N LEU A 1 7.32 6.17 -7.65
CA LEU A 1 6.35 7.24 -7.40
C LEU A 1 6.88 8.26 -6.37
N LEU A 2 7.59 7.79 -5.32
CA LEU A 2 8.09 8.60 -4.21
C LEU A 2 9.37 9.35 -4.61
N ASP A 3 9.90 10.20 -3.72
CA ASP A 3 11.12 10.97 -3.95
C ASP A 3 12.37 10.12 -3.98
N TRP A 4 12.38 9.04 -3.17
CA TRP A 4 13.54 8.15 -3.04
C TRP A 4 13.15 6.73 -2.61
N SER A 5 14.08 5.79 -2.80
CA SER A 5 13.98 4.39 -2.39
C SER A 5 15.30 3.90 -1.81
N GLU A 6 15.23 3.02 -0.81
CA GLU A 6 16.37 2.31 -0.23
C GLU A 6 16.57 0.90 -0.82
N GLU A 7 15.80 0.53 -1.85
CA GLU A 7 15.97 -0.75 -2.53
C GLU A 7 17.31 -0.79 -3.28
N ASP A 8 18.18 -1.75 -2.90
CA ASP A 8 19.54 -1.91 -3.42
C ASP A 8 20.42 -0.64 -3.31
N GLY A 9 20.22 0.14 -2.23
CA GLY A 9 20.89 1.42 -1.98
C GLY A 9 19.92 2.59 -2.14
N ARG A 10 20.37 3.81 -1.82
CA ARG A 10 19.52 5.00 -1.90
C ARG A 10 19.50 5.57 -3.31
N HIS A 11 18.34 5.52 -3.92
CA HIS A 11 18.08 6.00 -5.29
C HIS A 11 16.99 7.07 -5.31
N SER A 12 17.12 8.04 -6.21
CA SER A 12 16.05 9.00 -6.49
C SER A 12 14.88 8.33 -7.20
N GLY A 13 13.67 8.66 -6.77
CA GLY A 13 12.43 8.25 -7.43
C GLY A 13 11.93 9.29 -8.41
N LEU A 14 10.65 9.18 -8.78
CA LEU A 14 10.00 10.12 -9.72
C LEU A 14 9.53 11.41 -9.04
N GLY A 15 9.47 11.46 -7.70
CA GLY A 15 9.02 12.63 -6.94
C GLY A 15 7.58 13.07 -7.21
N LEU A 16 6.70 12.13 -7.54
CA LEU A 16 5.29 12.43 -7.83
C LEU A 16 4.44 12.53 -6.55
N ILE A 17 4.84 11.81 -5.51
CA ILE A 17 4.25 11.85 -4.17
C ILE A 17 5.42 11.99 -3.19
N ALA A 18 5.40 13.03 -2.36
CA ALA A 18 6.47 13.27 -1.38
C ALA A 18 6.60 12.11 -0.39
N GLY A 19 7.84 11.68 -0.15
CA GLY A 19 8.13 10.58 0.75
C GLY A 19 9.16 9.59 0.21
N GLY A 20 9.26 8.44 0.85
CA GLY A 20 10.27 7.44 0.52
C GLY A 20 9.79 6.00 0.60
N VAL A 21 10.65 5.11 0.13
CA VAL A 21 10.49 3.66 0.20
C VAL A 21 11.60 3.10 1.08
N VAL A 22 11.22 2.34 2.12
CA VAL A 22 12.13 1.75 3.09
C VAL A 22 11.92 0.24 3.21
N PRO A 23 12.92 -0.53 3.68
CA PRO A 23 12.73 -1.94 3.96
C PRO A 23 11.63 -2.17 4.99
N VAL A 24 10.83 -3.23 4.82
CA VAL A 24 9.94 -3.71 5.86
C VAL A 24 10.81 -4.17 7.04
N PRO A 25 10.63 -3.61 8.26
CA PRO A 25 11.46 -3.99 9.39
C PRO A 25 11.23 -5.46 9.78
N SER A 26 12.30 -6.24 9.88
CA SER A 26 12.27 -7.65 10.24
C SER A 26 12.03 -7.90 11.74
N GLN A 27 12.20 -6.85 12.58
CA GLN A 27 11.93 -6.95 14.01
C GLN A 27 10.78 -6.03 14.41
N ALA A 28 9.96 -6.47 15.37
CA ALA A 28 9.01 -5.60 16.02
C ALA A 28 9.73 -4.52 16.83
N VAL A 29 9.13 -3.33 16.96
CA VAL A 29 9.71 -2.19 17.70
C VAL A 29 10.02 -2.54 19.16
N ASP A 30 9.27 -3.46 19.75
CA ASP A 30 9.46 -3.96 21.12
C ASP A 30 10.46 -5.13 21.22
N GLY A 31 11.07 -5.56 20.10
CA GLY A 31 12.00 -6.68 20.04
C GLY A 31 11.40 -8.07 20.28
N SER A 32 10.08 -8.17 20.43
CA SER A 32 9.37 -9.37 20.89
C SER A 32 9.22 -10.45 19.83
N ARG A 33 9.26 -10.13 18.54
CA ARG A 33 9.03 -11.09 17.45
C ARG A 33 9.75 -10.71 16.16
N ALA A 34 10.42 -11.67 15.54
CA ALA A 34 10.95 -11.52 14.19
C ALA A 34 9.79 -11.57 13.18
N ARG A 35 9.68 -10.53 12.36
CA ARG A 35 8.74 -10.47 11.22
C ARG A 35 9.38 -11.12 10.00
N LYS A 36 8.62 -11.98 9.32
CA LYS A 36 9.10 -12.60 8.09
C LYS A 36 9.11 -11.60 6.95
N VAL A 37 10.27 -11.42 6.30
CA VAL A 37 10.43 -10.59 5.11
C VAL A 37 10.98 -11.48 3.99
N PRO A 38 10.38 -11.46 2.79
CA PRO A 38 9.28 -10.61 2.33
C PRO A 38 7.92 -10.93 2.96
N HIS A 39 7.04 -9.91 3.01
CA HIS A 39 5.61 -10.10 3.23
C HIS A 39 5.02 -10.79 2.00
N ILE A 40 4.56 -12.02 2.14
CA ILE A 40 3.93 -12.80 1.07
C ILE A 40 2.62 -13.37 1.59
N GLY A 41 1.53 -13.12 0.88
CA GLY A 41 0.23 -13.71 1.18
C GLY A 41 -0.94 -12.75 1.03
N TRP A 42 -2.10 -13.24 1.41
CA TRP A 42 -3.34 -12.50 1.39
C TRP A 42 -3.50 -11.73 2.70
N ASN A 43 -3.82 -10.44 2.57
CA ASN A 43 -4.04 -9.59 3.73
C ASN A 43 -5.17 -8.59 3.49
N ALA A 44 -5.85 -8.20 4.57
CA ALA A 44 -7.02 -7.35 4.53
C ALA A 44 -6.65 -5.87 4.36
N LEU A 45 -7.40 -5.14 3.54
CA LEU A 45 -7.31 -3.68 3.49
C LEU A 45 -8.15 -3.03 4.59
N ARG A 46 -7.60 -1.95 5.15
CA ARG A 46 -8.27 -1.05 6.10
C ARG A 46 -8.21 0.37 5.57
N PHE A 47 -9.34 1.05 5.57
CA PHE A 47 -9.42 2.44 5.16
C PHE A 47 -9.29 3.35 6.37
N PRO A 48 -8.42 4.38 6.33
CA PRO A 48 -8.33 5.36 7.40
C PRO A 48 -9.67 6.09 7.64
N PRO A 49 -9.98 6.49 8.90
CA PRO A 49 -11.28 7.12 9.24
C PRO A 49 -11.59 8.41 8.48
N HIS A 50 -10.56 9.15 8.05
CA HIS A 50 -10.71 10.38 7.27
C HIS A 50 -11.03 10.13 5.79
N ARG A 51 -11.00 8.88 5.33
CA ARG A 51 -11.39 8.50 3.97
C ARG A 51 -12.77 7.86 3.99
N SER A 52 -13.74 8.57 3.43
CA SER A 52 -15.06 8.00 3.19
C SER A 52 -14.99 6.96 2.05
N HIS A 53 -15.72 5.86 2.20
CA HIS A 53 -16.06 5.00 1.08
C HIS A 53 -16.76 5.87 0.02
N GLY A 54 -16.17 6.01 -1.16
CA GLY A 54 -16.78 6.80 -2.22
C GLY A 54 -15.87 7.83 -2.87
N ASP A 55 -14.61 7.93 -2.42
CA ASP A 55 -13.62 8.69 -3.17
C ASP A 55 -13.55 8.14 -4.61
N ARG A 56 -13.43 9.04 -5.59
CA ARG A 56 -13.38 8.75 -7.03
C ARG A 56 -12.13 7.96 -7.46
N THR A 57 -11.64 7.06 -6.62
CA THR A 57 -10.47 6.23 -6.90
C THR A 57 -10.89 4.86 -7.39
N CYS A 58 -9.94 4.12 -7.95
CA CYS A 58 -10.17 2.73 -8.34
C CYS A 58 -10.56 1.83 -7.14
N LEU A 59 -10.36 2.28 -5.89
CA LEU A 59 -10.75 1.58 -4.66
C LEU A 59 -12.18 1.93 -4.17
N ALA A 60 -12.94 2.75 -4.88
CA ALA A 60 -14.25 3.27 -4.43
C ALA A 60 -15.29 2.20 -4.05
N GLN A 61 -15.19 0.97 -4.56
CA GLN A 61 -16.10 -0.14 -4.19
C GLN A 61 -15.41 -1.24 -3.37
N THR A 62 -14.13 -1.08 -3.05
CA THR A 62 -13.43 -2.01 -2.18
C THR A 62 -13.95 -1.86 -0.76
N ARG A 63 -14.33 -2.97 -0.14
CA ARG A 63 -14.92 -2.97 1.20
C ARG A 63 -13.83 -3.00 2.27
N GLN A 64 -14.14 -2.45 3.44
CA GLN A 64 -13.32 -2.62 4.64
C GLN A 64 -13.12 -4.10 4.94
N GLY A 65 -11.88 -4.53 5.11
CA GLY A 65 -11.55 -5.92 5.41
C GLY A 65 -11.45 -6.85 4.20
N GLU A 66 -11.59 -6.36 2.97
CA GLU A 66 -11.40 -7.14 1.76
C GLU A 66 -9.94 -7.55 1.58
N TYR A 67 -9.69 -8.80 1.16
CA TYR A 67 -8.35 -9.39 1.06
C TYR A 67 -7.75 -9.23 -0.32
N PHE A 68 -6.45 -8.89 -0.34
CA PHE A 68 -5.63 -8.77 -1.56
C PHE A 68 -4.29 -9.48 -1.37
N TYR A 69 -3.65 -9.83 -2.49
CA TYR A 69 -2.38 -10.53 -2.49
C TYR A 69 -1.21 -9.54 -2.43
N PHE A 70 -0.30 -9.79 -1.50
CA PHE A 70 0.92 -9.02 -1.28
C PHE A 70 2.15 -9.89 -1.51
N VAL A 71 3.19 -9.32 -2.13
CA VAL A 71 4.54 -9.87 -2.19
C VAL A 71 5.53 -8.72 -2.29
N HIS A 72 6.13 -8.34 -1.17
CA HIS A 72 7.07 -7.21 -1.12
C HIS A 72 8.00 -7.28 0.08
N SER A 73 9.18 -6.65 -0.05
CA SER A 73 10.18 -6.49 1.02
C SER A 73 10.35 -5.04 1.45
N TYR A 74 9.74 -4.10 0.72
CA TYR A 74 9.82 -2.66 0.96
C TYR A 74 8.44 -2.08 1.16
N MET A 75 8.34 -0.96 1.88
CA MET A 75 7.09 -0.26 2.14
C MET A 75 7.21 1.23 1.85
N VAL A 76 6.11 1.84 1.46
CA VAL A 76 6.04 3.28 1.17
C VAL A 76 5.73 4.08 2.43
N ILE A 77 6.43 5.21 2.59
CA ILE A 77 6.20 6.18 3.67
C ILE A 77 5.97 7.54 3.02
N PRO A 78 4.72 7.92 2.70
CA PRO A 78 4.41 9.26 2.24
C PRO A 78 4.61 10.27 3.38
N GLU A 79 5.10 11.49 3.05
CA GLU A 79 5.27 12.56 4.03
C GLU A 79 3.93 13.07 4.56
N ASP A 80 2.95 13.18 3.66
CA ASP A 80 1.58 13.58 4.03
C ASP A 80 0.72 12.33 4.30
N PRO A 81 0.27 12.11 5.54
CA PRO A 81 -0.65 11.02 5.86
C PRO A 81 -1.96 11.05 5.06
N ALA A 82 -2.38 12.24 4.57
CA ALA A 82 -3.56 12.36 3.74
C ALA A 82 -3.41 11.65 2.38
N ALA A 83 -2.18 11.39 1.93
CA ALA A 83 -1.93 10.59 0.73
C ALA A 83 -2.25 9.10 0.92
N VAL A 84 -2.40 8.61 2.15
CA VAL A 84 -2.71 7.19 2.41
C VAL A 84 -4.18 6.90 2.11
N LEU A 85 -4.43 6.08 1.10
CA LEU A 85 -5.77 5.59 0.73
C LEU A 85 -6.22 4.41 1.57
N ALA A 86 -5.33 3.44 1.75
CA ALA A 86 -5.61 2.21 2.48
C ALA A 86 -4.34 1.69 3.14
N GLN A 87 -4.55 0.99 4.24
CA GLN A 87 -3.50 0.31 4.99
C GLN A 87 -3.79 -1.18 5.08
N SER A 88 -2.79 -1.95 5.46
CA SER A 88 -2.90 -3.35 5.84
C SER A 88 -2.07 -3.57 7.10
N GLU A 89 -2.42 -4.55 7.91
CA GLU A 89 -1.63 -4.92 9.09
C GLU A 89 -0.85 -6.20 8.82
N TYR A 90 0.44 -6.15 9.01
CA TYR A 90 1.31 -7.31 8.88
C TYR A 90 2.14 -7.52 10.15
N GLU A 91 1.79 -8.55 10.91
CA GLU A 91 2.48 -8.91 12.16
C GLU A 91 2.74 -7.70 13.08
N GLY A 92 1.69 -6.93 13.36
CA GLY A 92 1.72 -5.75 14.23
C GLY A 92 2.28 -4.47 13.57
N LEU A 93 2.63 -4.52 12.28
CA LEU A 93 3.07 -3.36 11.52
C LEU A 93 1.95 -2.85 10.62
N ALA A 94 1.60 -1.57 10.73
CA ALA A 94 0.73 -0.90 9.78
C ALA A 94 1.50 -0.60 8.48
N LEU A 95 1.08 -1.21 7.38
CA LEU A 95 1.63 -0.98 6.04
C LEU A 95 0.72 -0.06 5.25
N ASN A 96 1.28 0.92 4.56
CA ASN A 96 0.53 1.73 3.59
C ASN A 96 0.33 0.90 2.32
N ALA A 97 -0.86 0.34 2.17
CA ALA A 97 -1.21 -0.58 1.08
C ALA A 97 -1.61 0.14 -0.21
N ALA A 98 -2.12 1.37 -0.10
CA ALA A 98 -2.45 2.22 -1.23
C ALA A 98 -2.22 3.69 -0.88
N ILE A 99 -1.66 4.45 -1.81
CA ILE A 99 -1.43 5.89 -1.70
C ILE A 99 -1.97 6.60 -2.95
N ALA A 100 -2.36 7.88 -2.81
CA ALA A 100 -2.78 8.70 -3.95
C ALA A 100 -2.46 10.18 -3.77
N LEU A 101 -2.24 10.85 -4.90
CA LEU A 101 -2.20 12.31 -5.02
C LEU A 101 -2.82 12.70 -6.36
N GLY A 102 -3.96 13.40 -6.32
CA GLY A 102 -4.70 13.72 -7.53
C GLY A 102 -5.12 12.46 -8.30
N SER A 103 -4.71 12.35 -9.55
CA SER A 103 -4.97 11.18 -10.42
C SER A 103 -3.93 10.06 -10.30
N ILE A 104 -2.88 10.27 -9.51
CA ILE A 104 -1.80 9.29 -9.32
C ILE A 104 -2.19 8.36 -8.19
N ILE A 105 -2.16 7.05 -8.44
CA ILE A 105 -2.44 6.02 -7.45
C ILE A 105 -1.32 4.99 -7.45
N GLY A 106 -0.82 4.66 -6.27
CA GLY A 106 0.13 3.58 -6.04
C GLY A 106 -0.48 2.48 -5.18
N LEU A 107 -0.35 1.24 -5.59
CA LEU A 107 -0.80 0.06 -4.86
C LEU A 107 0.41 -0.80 -4.48
N GLN A 108 0.47 -1.26 -3.22
CA GLN A 108 1.49 -2.19 -2.75
C GLN A 108 1.11 -3.63 -3.08
N PHE A 109 -0.17 -3.96 -3.03
CA PHE A 109 -0.68 -5.28 -3.40
C PHE A 109 -0.79 -5.43 -4.92
N HIS A 110 -0.97 -6.67 -5.37
CA HIS A 110 -1.09 -7.03 -6.78
C HIS A 110 -2.57 -7.27 -7.14
N PRO A 111 -3.30 -6.29 -7.69
CA PRO A 111 -4.70 -6.47 -8.07
C PRO A 111 -4.87 -7.58 -9.12
N GLU A 112 -3.92 -7.73 -10.06
CA GLU A 112 -3.94 -8.77 -11.09
C GLU A 112 -3.82 -10.20 -10.53
N ARG A 113 -3.36 -10.32 -9.27
CA ARG A 113 -3.22 -11.60 -8.54
C ARG A 113 -4.22 -11.74 -7.39
N SER A 114 -5.15 -10.81 -7.27
CA SER A 114 -6.10 -10.71 -6.15
C SER A 114 -7.52 -11.17 -6.51
N GLY A 115 -7.64 -12.02 -7.51
CA GLY A 115 -8.92 -12.62 -7.91
C GLY A 115 -9.94 -11.59 -8.43
N PRO A 116 -11.25 -11.89 -8.33
CA PRO A 116 -12.29 -11.02 -8.89
C PRO A 116 -12.29 -9.60 -8.32
N GLU A 117 -11.98 -9.43 -7.05
CA GLU A 117 -11.96 -8.10 -6.41
C GLU A 117 -10.79 -7.26 -6.91
N GLY A 118 -9.63 -7.88 -7.16
CA GLY A 118 -8.51 -7.22 -7.80
C GLY A 118 -8.80 -6.77 -9.22
N LEU A 119 -9.48 -7.61 -10.00
CA LEU A 119 -9.87 -7.29 -11.38
C LEU A 119 -10.84 -6.11 -11.44
N LYS A 120 -11.74 -5.97 -10.48
CA LYS A 120 -12.64 -4.80 -10.38
C LYS A 120 -11.88 -3.49 -10.18
N ILE A 121 -10.76 -3.51 -9.43
CA ILE A 121 -9.89 -2.35 -9.27
C ILE A 121 -9.28 -1.94 -10.62
N LEU A 122 -8.73 -2.91 -11.36
CA LEU A 122 -8.14 -2.67 -12.68
C LEU A 122 -9.17 -2.15 -13.69
N GLU A 123 -10.35 -2.77 -13.72
CA GLU A 123 -11.45 -2.34 -14.60
C GLU A 123 -11.84 -0.88 -14.36
N ARG A 124 -11.90 -0.46 -13.10
CA ARG A 124 -12.20 0.93 -12.75
C ARG A 124 -11.08 1.88 -13.10
N PHE A 125 -9.84 1.48 -12.86
CA PHE A 125 -8.68 2.29 -13.20
C PHE A 125 -8.67 2.61 -14.70
N VAL A 126 -9.05 1.65 -15.55
CA VAL A 126 -9.09 1.84 -17.00
C VAL A 126 -10.28 2.71 -17.45
N ARG A 127 -11.38 2.70 -16.69
CA ARG A 127 -12.61 3.46 -17.04
C ARG A 127 -12.65 4.91 -16.51
N ASN A 128 -11.78 5.25 -15.57
CA ASN A 128 -11.64 6.60 -15.03
C ASN A 128 -10.58 7.40 -15.80
#